data_01f55963ae9c8ecca3e0d9d78a8f4b73
#
_entry.id   01f55963ae9c8ecca3e0d9d78a8f4b73
#
_cell.length_a   1.000
_cell.length_b   1.000
_cell.length_c   1.000
_cell.angle_alpha   90.00
_cell.angle_beta   90.00
_cell.angle_gamma   90.00
#
_symmetry.space_group_name_H-M   'P 1'
#
loop_
_entity.id
_entity.type
_entity.pdbx_description
1 polymer ?
#
loop_
_entity_poly.entity_id
_entity_poly.type
_entity_poly.pdbx_seq_one_letter_code
_entity_poly.pdbx_strand_id
1 'polypeptide(L)'
;RQMCIRDRNYSIKKKDGGERIICQPSPELKTLQYWVWKNILASFPISNSAFAYQKGNSIRTHAEYHQSSNFIFHTDIEGFFPHITFSMLRPVLDERQNELLSKGLWFDDTYSAIDKICFRYGRLTIGAVSSPVISNIVCYAMDVEILNYCESNGYRYSRYADDIYISSSDYLPIDVKDTLYKLLQKYTFGMNFSKTGFHSRKSRRKVTGVVLTSNGELSIGFSERQKIKKMLYTYLVHENGEPRKILGYLAYLKDIEPQTYDRFITKYSSYCNTDVIDALQEKCKQDKQDN
;
A
#
# COMPACT_ATOMS: atom_id res chain seq x y z
N ARG A 1 -33.00 -15.03 -8.61
CA ARG A 1 -32.91 -14.21 -7.37
C ARG A 1 -31.47 -14.17 -6.81
N GLN A 2 -30.47 -13.91 -7.68
CA GLN A 2 -29.05 -13.80 -7.26
C GLN A 2 -28.57 -12.35 -7.19
N MET A 3 -29.46 -11.41 -6.95
CA MET A 3 -29.16 -9.98 -6.90
C MET A 3 -29.22 -9.43 -5.46
N CYS A 4 -28.92 -10.26 -4.47
CA CYS A 4 -28.82 -9.82 -3.10
C CYS A 4 -27.40 -9.39 -2.81
N ILE A 5 -27.17 -8.10 -2.90
CA ILE A 5 -26.15 -7.33 -2.17
C ILE A 5 -24.79 -8.03 -2.14
N ARG A 6 -24.20 -8.18 -3.34
CA ARG A 6 -22.83 -8.70 -3.49
C ARG A 6 -21.83 -7.74 -2.83
N ASP A 7 -21.97 -6.44 -3.10
CA ASP A 7 -21.04 -5.41 -2.66
C ASP A 7 -21.80 -4.14 -2.26
N ARG A 8 -21.41 -3.53 -1.16
CA ARG A 8 -21.83 -2.17 -0.79
C ARG A 8 -20.86 -1.16 -1.37
N ASN A 9 -21.34 -0.26 -2.23
CA ASN A 9 -20.51 0.81 -2.78
C ASN A 9 -20.65 2.07 -1.95
N TYR A 10 -19.50 2.74 -1.72
CA TYR A 10 -19.46 4.10 -1.21
C TYR A 10 -18.26 4.85 -1.80
N SER A 11 -18.31 6.16 -1.86
CA SER A 11 -17.21 6.97 -2.35
C SER A 11 -16.45 7.62 -1.19
N ILE A 12 -15.12 7.74 -1.38
CA ILE A 12 -14.22 8.48 -0.50
C ILE A 12 -13.56 9.57 -1.33
N LYS A 13 -13.57 10.80 -0.82
CA LYS A 13 -12.87 11.94 -1.45
C LYS A 13 -11.36 11.69 -1.44
N LYS A 14 -10.71 11.85 -2.58
CA LYS A 14 -9.25 11.87 -2.69
C LYS A 14 -8.71 13.23 -2.23
N LYS A 15 -7.40 13.27 -1.91
CA LYS A 15 -6.73 14.53 -1.54
C LYS A 15 -6.66 15.55 -2.68
N ASP A 16 -6.71 15.09 -3.92
CA ASP A 16 -6.72 15.88 -5.15
C ASP A 16 -8.11 16.36 -5.59
N GLY A 17 -9.14 16.14 -4.77
CA GLY A 17 -10.52 16.53 -5.04
C GLY A 17 -11.34 15.51 -5.85
N GLY A 18 -10.72 14.44 -6.35
CA GLY A 18 -11.42 13.35 -7.02
C GLY A 18 -12.12 12.40 -6.05
N GLU A 19 -12.88 11.45 -6.58
CA GLU A 19 -13.54 10.40 -5.79
C GLU A 19 -12.88 9.03 -6.02
N ARG A 20 -12.91 8.21 -4.97
CA ARG A 20 -12.52 6.79 -5.02
C ARG A 20 -13.71 5.94 -4.62
N ILE A 21 -14.18 5.10 -5.53
CA ILE A 21 -15.27 4.17 -5.25
C ILE A 21 -14.69 2.95 -4.53
N ILE A 22 -15.21 2.67 -3.35
CA ILE A 22 -14.89 1.48 -2.56
C ILE A 22 -16.04 0.49 -2.73
N CYS A 23 -15.71 -0.74 -3.12
CA CYS A 23 -16.65 -1.84 -3.23
C CYS A 23 -16.41 -2.81 -2.07
N GLN A 24 -17.14 -2.64 -0.99
CA GLN A 24 -17.05 -3.52 0.16
C GLN A 24 -17.84 -4.80 -0.09
N PRO A 25 -17.20 -5.99 -0.16
CA PRO A 25 -17.92 -7.25 -0.34
C PRO A 25 -18.81 -7.58 0.86
N SER A 26 -19.90 -8.31 0.62
CA SER A 26 -20.72 -8.88 1.69
C SER A 26 -19.88 -9.83 2.55
N PRO A 27 -20.29 -10.14 3.80
CA PRO A 27 -19.56 -11.09 4.67
C PRO A 27 -19.35 -12.44 4.00
N GLU A 28 -20.37 -12.95 3.29
CA GLU A 28 -20.32 -14.23 2.58
C GLU A 28 -19.31 -14.19 1.43
N LEU A 29 -19.37 -13.14 0.59
CA LEU A 29 -18.43 -12.97 -0.51
C LEU A 29 -17.01 -12.79 0.01
N LYS A 30 -16.85 -12.05 1.09
CA LYS A 30 -15.54 -11.86 1.75
C LYS A 30 -14.96 -13.19 2.23
N THR A 31 -15.79 -14.09 2.78
CA THR A 31 -15.38 -15.45 3.19
C THR A 31 -14.90 -16.26 2.00
N LEU A 32 -15.64 -16.22 0.87
CA LEU A 32 -15.25 -16.90 -0.36
C LEU A 32 -13.93 -16.32 -0.93
N GLN A 33 -13.76 -15.01 -0.92
CA GLN A 33 -12.51 -14.35 -1.35
C GLN A 33 -11.32 -14.78 -0.49
N TYR A 34 -11.49 -14.91 0.85
CA TYR A 34 -10.46 -15.45 1.74
C TYR A 34 -10.14 -16.91 1.42
N TRP A 35 -11.16 -17.72 1.11
CA TRP A 35 -10.95 -19.12 0.76
C TRP A 35 -10.15 -19.26 -0.54
N VAL A 36 -10.52 -18.52 -1.59
CA VAL A 36 -9.78 -18.48 -2.87
C VAL A 36 -8.35 -18.02 -2.65
N TRP A 37 -8.15 -16.94 -1.87
CA TRP A 37 -6.81 -16.47 -1.54
C TRP A 37 -5.96 -17.54 -0.88
N LYS A 38 -6.45 -18.15 0.20
CA LYS A 38 -5.67 -19.09 1.01
C LYS A 38 -5.40 -20.41 0.31
N ASN A 39 -6.35 -20.93 -0.45
CA ASN A 39 -6.26 -22.28 -1.00
C ASN A 39 -5.76 -22.32 -2.45
N ILE A 40 -6.03 -21.26 -3.23
CA ILE A 40 -5.65 -21.22 -4.65
C ILE A 40 -4.49 -20.24 -4.83
N LEU A 41 -4.68 -18.96 -4.48
CA LEU A 41 -3.75 -17.89 -4.84
C LEU A 41 -2.46 -17.83 -4.00
N ALA A 42 -2.47 -18.36 -2.77
CA ALA A 42 -1.31 -18.31 -1.87
C ALA A 42 -0.09 -19.09 -2.39
N SER A 43 -0.27 -20.01 -3.34
CA SER A 43 0.82 -20.80 -3.95
C SER A 43 1.52 -20.07 -5.10
N PHE A 44 0.95 -18.98 -5.61
CA PHE A 44 1.53 -18.25 -6.74
C PHE A 44 2.69 -17.36 -6.30
N PRO A 45 3.73 -17.22 -7.14
CA PRO A 45 4.86 -16.37 -6.84
C PRO A 45 4.46 -14.88 -6.81
N ILE A 46 5.06 -14.15 -5.89
CA ILE A 46 4.98 -12.71 -5.80
C ILE A 46 6.41 -12.17 -5.81
N SER A 47 6.66 -11.10 -6.54
CA SER A 47 7.98 -10.48 -6.61
C SER A 47 8.42 -9.92 -5.26
N ASN A 48 9.69 -10.13 -4.90
CA ASN A 48 10.29 -9.50 -3.73
C ASN A 48 10.32 -7.97 -3.83
N SER A 49 10.21 -7.41 -5.03
CA SER A 49 10.12 -5.97 -5.27
C SER A 49 8.72 -5.40 -4.99
N ALA A 50 7.69 -6.25 -4.84
CA ALA A 50 6.35 -5.84 -4.45
C ALA A 50 6.24 -5.76 -2.92
N PHE A 51 6.39 -4.57 -2.34
CA PHE A 51 6.38 -4.37 -0.89
C PHE A 51 4.96 -4.35 -0.28
N ALA A 52 3.97 -3.87 -1.03
CA ALA A 52 2.61 -3.81 -0.52
C ALA A 52 1.98 -5.21 -0.38
N TYR A 53 1.13 -5.37 0.65
CA TYR A 53 0.30 -6.55 0.87
C TYR A 53 1.06 -7.85 1.17
N GLN A 54 2.33 -7.76 1.50
CA GLN A 54 3.17 -8.90 1.91
C GLN A 54 3.44 -8.88 3.41
N LYS A 55 3.39 -10.06 4.02
CA LYS A 55 3.70 -10.22 5.45
C LYS A 55 5.16 -9.84 5.72
N GLY A 56 5.39 -9.07 6.76
CA GLY A 56 6.72 -8.61 7.16
C GLY A 56 7.16 -7.29 6.50
N ASN A 57 6.47 -6.84 5.44
CA ASN A 57 6.72 -5.55 4.83
C ASN A 57 5.87 -4.44 5.46
N SER A 58 6.46 -3.27 5.58
CA SER A 58 5.83 -2.04 6.07
C SER A 58 6.27 -0.84 5.23
N ILE A 59 5.63 0.30 5.44
CA ILE A 59 6.07 1.57 4.81
C ILE A 59 7.47 1.96 5.28
N ARG A 60 7.87 1.56 6.50
CA ARG A 60 9.21 1.75 7.02
C ARG A 60 10.22 0.90 6.26
N THR A 61 10.02 -0.42 6.18
CA THR A 61 10.95 -1.32 5.48
C THR A 61 11.07 -0.96 3.99
N HIS A 62 9.98 -0.49 3.39
CA HIS A 62 10.00 0.04 2.02
C HIS A 62 10.86 1.31 1.89
N ALA A 63 10.74 2.25 2.83
CA ALA A 63 11.58 3.44 2.85
C ALA A 63 13.05 3.12 3.14
N GLU A 64 13.34 2.19 4.05
CA GLU A 64 14.68 1.69 4.36
C GLU A 64 15.36 1.09 3.11
N TYR A 65 14.61 0.40 2.25
CA TYR A 65 15.14 -0.16 1.01
C TYR A 65 15.76 0.92 0.08
N HIS A 66 15.21 2.13 0.08
CA HIS A 66 15.68 3.26 -0.73
C HIS A 66 16.54 4.28 0.04
N GLN A 67 16.76 4.06 1.33
CA GLN A 67 17.33 5.05 2.27
C GLN A 67 18.72 5.56 1.86
N SER A 68 19.58 4.65 1.36
CA SER A 68 20.95 4.99 0.95
C SER A 68 21.04 5.68 -0.42
N SER A 69 19.95 5.75 -1.19
CA SER A 69 19.96 6.29 -2.54
C SER A 69 19.91 7.83 -2.54
N ASN A 70 20.67 8.46 -3.44
CA ASN A 70 20.70 9.91 -3.60
C ASN A 70 19.60 10.44 -4.51
N PHE A 71 19.20 9.62 -5.49
CA PHE A 71 18.22 9.95 -6.51
C PHE A 71 17.08 8.96 -6.45
N ILE A 72 15.85 9.44 -6.60
CA ILE A 72 14.63 8.62 -6.64
C ILE A 72 13.79 9.10 -7.81
N PHE A 73 13.40 8.18 -8.66
CA PHE A 73 12.31 8.33 -9.61
C PHE A 73 11.07 7.68 -8.98
N HIS A 74 9.95 8.37 -9.05
CA HIS A 74 8.65 7.88 -8.57
C HIS A 74 7.58 8.10 -9.63
N THR A 75 6.71 7.11 -9.78
CA THR A 75 5.50 7.20 -10.60
C THR A 75 4.40 6.32 -10.03
N ASP A 76 3.17 6.48 -10.54
CA ASP A 76 1.96 5.76 -10.13
C ASP A 76 1.37 5.05 -11.36
N ILE A 77 0.92 3.82 -11.20
CA ILE A 77 0.19 3.10 -12.25
C ILE A 77 -1.24 3.64 -12.31
N GLU A 78 -1.66 4.10 -13.50
CA GLU A 78 -2.99 4.68 -13.67
C GLU A 78 -4.09 3.64 -13.51
N GLY A 79 -5.08 3.95 -12.65
CA GLY A 79 -6.25 3.10 -12.49
C GLY A 79 -5.96 1.66 -12.06
N PHE A 80 -4.93 1.42 -11.27
CA PHE A 80 -4.32 0.12 -11.00
C PHE A 80 -5.31 -1.04 -10.81
N PHE A 81 -6.11 -1.07 -9.74
CA PHE A 81 -7.04 -2.17 -9.50
C PHE A 81 -8.11 -2.32 -10.60
N PRO A 82 -8.84 -1.25 -11.01
CA PRO A 82 -9.81 -1.37 -12.09
C PRO A 82 -9.22 -1.75 -13.44
N HIS A 83 -7.92 -1.57 -13.64
CA HIS A 83 -7.22 -1.96 -14.86
C HIS A 83 -6.96 -3.46 -14.93
N ILE A 84 -6.74 -4.10 -13.79
CA ILE A 84 -6.49 -5.54 -13.72
C ILE A 84 -7.78 -6.32 -13.97
N THR A 85 -7.76 -7.13 -15.02
CA THR A 85 -8.90 -7.94 -15.46
C THR A 85 -8.68 -9.42 -15.19
N PHE A 86 -9.78 -10.21 -15.23
CA PHE A 86 -9.68 -11.65 -15.12
C PHE A 86 -8.86 -12.27 -16.27
N SER A 87 -8.92 -11.68 -17.47
CA SER A 87 -8.11 -12.14 -18.62
C SER A 87 -6.60 -12.01 -18.39
N MET A 88 -6.15 -11.08 -17.54
CA MET A 88 -4.74 -10.97 -17.14
C MET A 88 -4.34 -12.04 -16.11
N LEU A 89 -5.26 -12.46 -15.24
CA LEU A 89 -4.99 -13.52 -14.26
C LEU A 89 -5.04 -14.92 -14.90
N ARG A 90 -5.90 -15.14 -15.89
CA ARG A 90 -6.16 -16.45 -16.49
C ARG A 90 -4.90 -17.18 -16.95
N PRO A 91 -3.99 -16.59 -17.75
CA PRO A 91 -2.75 -17.26 -18.17
C PRO A 91 -1.88 -17.71 -17.00
N VAL A 92 -1.85 -16.92 -15.92
CA VAL A 92 -1.09 -17.27 -14.71
C VAL A 92 -1.72 -18.46 -13.98
N LEU A 93 -3.05 -18.56 -13.97
CA LEU A 93 -3.76 -19.73 -13.43
C LEU A 93 -3.47 -20.98 -14.26
N ASP A 94 -3.40 -20.86 -15.60
CA ASP A 94 -3.12 -21.96 -16.52
C ASP A 94 -1.77 -22.61 -16.24
N GLU A 95 -0.74 -21.84 -15.89
CA GLU A 95 0.59 -22.36 -15.56
C GLU A 95 0.60 -23.32 -14.36
N ARG A 96 -0.37 -23.19 -13.45
CA ARG A 96 -0.47 -24.02 -12.25
C ARG A 96 -1.69 -24.92 -12.19
N GLN A 97 -2.43 -25.03 -13.29
CA GLN A 97 -3.64 -25.84 -13.36
C GLN A 97 -3.42 -27.28 -12.91
N ASN A 98 -2.37 -27.94 -13.41
CA ASN A 98 -2.04 -29.33 -13.07
C ASN A 98 -1.72 -29.51 -11.57
N GLU A 99 -1.01 -28.55 -10.97
CA GLU A 99 -0.73 -28.55 -9.53
C GLU A 99 -2.01 -28.42 -8.71
N LEU A 100 -2.90 -27.54 -9.10
CA LEU A 100 -4.19 -27.33 -8.42
C LEU A 100 -5.13 -28.52 -8.61
N LEU A 101 -5.13 -29.16 -9.79
CA LEU A 101 -5.84 -30.42 -10.05
C LEU A 101 -5.36 -31.54 -9.11
N SER A 102 -4.06 -31.73 -8.97
CA SER A 102 -3.51 -32.78 -8.10
C SER A 102 -3.85 -32.58 -6.61
N LYS A 103 -4.15 -31.33 -6.23
CA LYS A 103 -4.59 -30.97 -4.88
C LYS A 103 -6.11 -30.99 -4.70
N GLY A 104 -6.88 -31.36 -5.73
CA GLY A 104 -8.35 -31.33 -5.71
C GLY A 104 -8.94 -29.91 -5.61
N LEU A 105 -8.19 -28.89 -6.03
CA LEU A 105 -8.58 -27.47 -5.97
C LEU A 105 -8.96 -26.90 -7.34
N TRP A 106 -9.03 -27.74 -8.38
CA TRP A 106 -9.38 -27.34 -9.74
C TRP A 106 -10.50 -28.20 -10.30
N PHE A 107 -11.52 -27.55 -10.85
CA PHE A 107 -12.71 -28.14 -11.44
C PHE A 107 -13.06 -27.38 -12.73
N ASP A 108 -13.96 -27.91 -13.54
CA ASP A 108 -14.37 -27.28 -14.82
C ASP A 108 -14.86 -25.85 -14.67
N ASP A 109 -15.52 -25.53 -13.55
CA ASP A 109 -16.06 -24.20 -13.26
C ASP A 109 -15.11 -23.28 -12.52
N THR A 110 -13.85 -23.67 -12.26
CA THR A 110 -12.91 -22.90 -11.41
C THR A 110 -12.66 -21.48 -11.95
N TYR A 111 -12.49 -21.32 -13.26
CA TYR A 111 -12.32 -19.98 -13.86
C TYR A 111 -13.54 -19.10 -13.63
N SER A 112 -14.74 -19.64 -13.89
CA SER A 112 -15.99 -18.91 -13.68
C SER A 112 -16.21 -18.56 -12.21
N ALA A 113 -15.82 -19.46 -11.30
CA ALA A 113 -15.91 -19.23 -9.86
C ALA A 113 -14.96 -18.12 -9.41
N ILE A 114 -13.69 -18.16 -9.81
CA ILE A 114 -12.70 -17.12 -9.48
C ILE A 114 -13.13 -15.76 -10.04
N ASP A 115 -13.56 -15.71 -11.30
CA ASP A 115 -14.05 -14.46 -11.91
C ASP A 115 -15.23 -13.88 -11.11
N LYS A 116 -16.25 -14.70 -10.82
CA LYS A 116 -17.42 -14.25 -10.08
C LYS A 116 -17.14 -13.85 -8.63
N ILE A 117 -16.19 -14.51 -7.96
CA ILE A 117 -15.86 -14.26 -6.54
C ILE A 117 -14.92 -13.06 -6.40
N CYS A 118 -13.87 -13.00 -7.22
CA CYS A 118 -12.77 -12.06 -7.03
C CYS A 118 -12.88 -10.81 -7.89
N PHE A 119 -13.60 -10.86 -9.00
CA PHE A 119 -13.76 -9.74 -9.93
C PHE A 119 -15.21 -9.24 -9.95
N ARG A 120 -15.37 -7.97 -10.26
CA ARG A 120 -16.66 -7.34 -10.48
C ARG A 120 -16.68 -6.76 -11.89
N TYR A 121 -17.60 -7.23 -12.73
CA TYR A 121 -17.62 -6.88 -14.17
C TYR A 121 -16.25 -7.16 -14.83
N GLY A 122 -15.63 -8.30 -14.48
CA GLY A 122 -14.34 -8.73 -15.00
C GLY A 122 -13.12 -7.91 -14.56
N ARG A 123 -13.26 -7.02 -13.55
CA ARG A 123 -12.21 -6.13 -13.06
C ARG A 123 -12.02 -6.25 -11.54
N LEU A 124 -10.78 -6.01 -11.05
CA LEU A 124 -10.55 -5.91 -9.61
C LEU A 124 -11.21 -4.65 -9.04
N THR A 125 -11.62 -4.75 -7.78
CA THR A 125 -12.24 -3.62 -7.07
C THR A 125 -11.39 -3.20 -5.86
N ILE A 126 -11.48 -1.92 -5.53
CA ILE A 126 -10.90 -1.39 -4.29
C ILE A 126 -11.85 -1.77 -3.15
N GLY A 127 -11.33 -2.50 -2.15
CA GLY A 127 -12.08 -2.98 -0.98
C GLY A 127 -12.31 -4.49 -0.94
N ALA A 128 -12.16 -5.21 -2.04
CA ALA A 128 -12.17 -6.67 -2.05
C ALA A 128 -10.89 -7.24 -1.42
N VAL A 129 -11.03 -8.31 -0.65
CA VAL A 129 -9.91 -8.96 0.08
C VAL A 129 -8.92 -9.64 -0.88
N SER A 130 -9.41 -10.16 -2.00
CA SER A 130 -8.60 -10.84 -3.02
C SER A 130 -7.82 -9.90 -3.92
N SER A 131 -8.29 -8.64 -4.11
CA SER A 131 -7.66 -7.69 -5.03
C SER A 131 -6.17 -7.44 -4.77
N PRO A 132 -5.70 -7.26 -3.52
CA PRO A 132 -4.29 -7.07 -3.21
C PRO A 132 -3.38 -8.21 -3.67
N VAL A 133 -3.75 -9.44 -3.37
CA VAL A 133 -2.93 -10.61 -3.73
C VAL A 133 -2.96 -10.86 -5.23
N ILE A 134 -4.13 -10.76 -5.86
CA ILE A 134 -4.25 -10.92 -7.32
C ILE A 134 -3.42 -9.88 -8.05
N SER A 135 -3.44 -8.62 -7.60
CA SER A 135 -2.64 -7.56 -8.23
C SER A 135 -1.14 -7.88 -8.20
N ASN A 136 -0.63 -8.41 -7.09
CA ASN A 136 0.78 -8.81 -6.99
C ASN A 136 1.11 -10.02 -7.88
N ILE A 137 0.21 -10.99 -7.98
CA ILE A 137 0.37 -12.17 -8.85
C ILE A 137 0.42 -11.75 -10.33
N VAL A 138 -0.54 -10.94 -10.77
CA VAL A 138 -0.61 -10.46 -12.17
C VAL A 138 0.60 -9.60 -12.53
N CYS A 139 1.10 -8.80 -11.60
CA CYS A 139 2.27 -7.96 -11.82
C CYS A 139 3.62 -8.70 -11.71
N TYR A 140 3.65 -9.99 -11.38
CA TYR A 140 4.89 -10.71 -11.14
C TYR A 140 5.88 -10.64 -12.31
N ALA A 141 5.44 -10.97 -13.52
CA ALA A 141 6.30 -10.93 -14.70
C ALA A 141 6.80 -9.52 -15.04
N MET A 142 5.92 -8.51 -14.89
CA MET A 142 6.29 -7.10 -15.04
C MET A 142 7.34 -6.68 -14.00
N ASP A 143 7.13 -7.03 -12.73
CA ASP A 143 8.07 -6.71 -11.66
C ASP A 143 9.45 -7.34 -11.89
N VAL A 144 9.50 -8.59 -12.36
CA VAL A 144 10.75 -9.29 -12.69
C VAL A 144 11.49 -8.59 -13.85
N GLU A 145 10.78 -8.19 -14.89
CA GLU A 145 11.41 -7.53 -16.05
C GLU A 145 11.92 -6.12 -15.68
N ILE A 146 11.18 -5.36 -14.89
CA ILE A 146 11.62 -4.05 -14.40
C ILE A 146 12.81 -4.22 -13.43
N LEU A 147 12.77 -5.22 -12.55
CA LEU A 147 13.88 -5.51 -11.65
C LEU A 147 15.17 -5.83 -12.42
N ASN A 148 15.09 -6.70 -13.41
CA ASN A 148 16.26 -7.06 -14.26
C ASN A 148 16.84 -5.83 -14.96
N TYR A 149 16.00 -4.95 -15.51
CA TYR A 149 16.43 -3.69 -16.09
C TYR A 149 17.13 -2.81 -15.04
N CYS A 150 16.57 -2.68 -13.86
CA CYS A 150 17.14 -1.86 -12.79
C CYS A 150 18.48 -2.42 -12.30
N GLU A 151 18.57 -3.72 -12.03
CA GLU A 151 19.80 -4.37 -11.57
C GLU A 151 20.93 -4.27 -12.59
N SER A 152 20.63 -4.43 -13.88
CA SER A 152 21.61 -4.29 -14.97
C SER A 152 22.19 -2.86 -15.07
N ASN A 153 21.50 -1.87 -14.51
CA ASN A 153 21.95 -0.46 -14.48
C ASN A 153 22.40 0.01 -13.08
N GLY A 154 22.46 -0.89 -12.09
CA GLY A 154 22.86 -0.54 -10.72
C GLY A 154 21.78 0.25 -9.97
N TYR A 155 20.50 0.13 -10.37
CA TYR A 155 19.37 0.78 -9.73
C TYR A 155 18.65 -0.18 -8.79
N ARG A 156 17.93 0.38 -7.81
CA ARG A 156 16.98 -0.34 -6.96
C ARG A 156 15.57 -0.12 -7.45
N TYR A 157 14.79 -1.19 -7.54
CA TYR A 157 13.39 -1.15 -7.93
C TYR A 157 12.51 -1.66 -6.81
N SER A 158 11.38 -0.98 -6.58
CA SER A 158 10.29 -1.48 -5.76
C SER A 158 8.94 -0.98 -6.23
N ARG A 159 7.89 -1.74 -5.90
CA ARG A 159 6.50 -1.38 -6.12
C ARG A 159 5.71 -1.49 -4.82
N TYR A 160 4.95 -0.44 -4.49
CA TYR A 160 4.00 -0.45 -3.37
C TYR A 160 2.59 -0.22 -3.89
N ALA A 161 1.86 -1.31 -4.17
CA ALA A 161 0.58 -1.29 -4.89
C ALA A 161 0.74 -0.70 -6.30
N ASP A 162 0.19 0.48 -6.51
CA ASP A 162 0.27 1.29 -7.73
C ASP A 162 1.51 2.19 -7.80
N ASP A 163 2.16 2.49 -6.67
CA ASP A 163 3.35 3.34 -6.60
C ASP A 163 4.62 2.57 -6.99
N ILE A 164 5.36 3.06 -7.97
CA ILE A 164 6.65 2.53 -8.44
C ILE A 164 7.77 3.47 -8.03
N TYR A 165 8.85 2.90 -7.49
CA TYR A 165 10.06 3.62 -7.10
C TYR A 165 11.28 2.98 -7.76
N ILE A 166 12.10 3.79 -8.41
CA ILE A 166 13.43 3.43 -8.90
C ILE A 166 14.42 4.39 -8.25
N SER A 167 15.48 3.88 -7.65
CA SER A 167 16.44 4.73 -6.95
C SER A 167 17.89 4.31 -7.21
N SER A 168 18.80 5.28 -7.08
CA SER A 168 20.22 5.07 -7.26
C SER A 168 21.04 5.98 -6.34
N SER A 169 22.26 5.54 -6.00
CA SER A 169 23.28 6.41 -5.39
C SER A 169 23.84 7.42 -6.39
N ASP A 170 23.87 7.03 -7.66
CA ASP A 170 24.33 7.86 -8.77
C ASP A 170 23.16 8.52 -9.51
N TYR A 171 23.48 9.41 -10.44
CA TYR A 171 22.47 10.13 -11.23
C TYR A 171 21.54 9.17 -11.98
N LEU A 172 20.24 9.41 -11.88
CA LEU A 172 19.21 8.71 -12.66
C LEU A 172 18.90 9.51 -13.92
N PRO A 173 19.22 8.98 -15.12
CA PRO A 173 18.94 9.66 -16.39
C PRO A 173 17.44 9.69 -16.68
N ILE A 174 17.01 10.65 -17.51
CA ILE A 174 15.60 10.83 -17.89
C ILE A 174 15.04 9.60 -18.63
N ASP A 175 15.91 8.87 -19.33
CA ASP A 175 15.56 7.68 -20.11
C ASP A 175 14.96 6.55 -19.26
N VAL A 176 15.22 6.55 -17.95
CA VAL A 176 14.59 5.62 -17.00
C VAL A 176 13.06 5.72 -17.08
N LYS A 177 12.53 6.95 -17.21
CA LYS A 177 11.09 7.18 -17.35
C LYS A 177 10.55 6.56 -18.63
N ASP A 178 11.24 6.76 -19.76
CA ASP A 178 10.76 6.29 -21.07
C ASP A 178 10.88 4.77 -21.18
N THR A 179 11.92 4.18 -20.59
CA THR A 179 12.09 2.72 -20.52
C THR A 179 11.00 2.10 -19.65
N LEU A 180 10.76 2.66 -18.44
CA LEU A 180 9.70 2.16 -17.57
C LEU A 180 8.32 2.29 -18.23
N TYR A 181 8.05 3.41 -18.93
CA TYR A 181 6.79 3.58 -19.65
C TYR A 181 6.56 2.49 -20.70
N LYS A 182 7.59 2.15 -21.49
CA LYS A 182 7.53 1.06 -22.48
C LYS A 182 7.29 -0.30 -21.81
N LEU A 183 7.96 -0.57 -20.68
CA LEU A 183 7.77 -1.79 -19.91
C LEU A 183 6.35 -1.89 -19.35
N LEU A 184 5.81 -0.83 -18.78
CA LEU A 184 4.43 -0.80 -18.30
C LEU A 184 3.43 -1.05 -19.44
N GLN A 185 3.63 -0.41 -20.60
CA GLN A 185 2.75 -0.60 -21.77
C GLN A 185 2.77 -2.02 -22.30
N LYS A 186 3.93 -2.72 -22.27
CA LYS A 186 4.03 -4.14 -22.65
C LYS A 186 3.06 -5.01 -21.83
N TYR A 187 2.87 -4.67 -20.56
CA TYR A 187 1.93 -5.33 -19.64
C TYR A 187 0.57 -4.62 -19.56
N THR A 188 0.27 -3.78 -20.55
CA THR A 188 -1.00 -3.03 -20.68
C THR A 188 -1.25 -1.97 -19.61
N PHE A 189 -0.30 -1.68 -18.71
CA PHE A 189 -0.44 -0.64 -17.70
C PHE A 189 -0.10 0.75 -18.23
N GLY A 190 -0.82 1.76 -17.73
CA GLY A 190 -0.54 3.18 -17.96
C GLY A 190 0.29 3.80 -16.85
N MET A 191 1.11 4.80 -17.19
CA MET A 191 1.87 5.61 -16.24
C MET A 191 1.12 6.93 -15.97
N ASN A 192 0.95 7.28 -14.72
CA ASN A 192 0.36 8.56 -14.33
C ASN A 192 1.41 9.68 -14.39
N PHE A 193 1.49 10.35 -15.52
CA PHE A 193 2.48 11.43 -15.75
C PHE A 193 2.34 12.61 -14.77
N SER A 194 1.15 12.88 -14.25
CA SER A 194 0.93 13.98 -13.29
C SER A 194 1.56 13.71 -11.92
N LYS A 195 1.81 12.45 -11.59
CA LYS A 195 2.46 12.01 -10.35
C LYS A 195 3.90 11.56 -10.56
N THR A 196 4.40 11.63 -11.78
CA THR A 196 5.76 11.20 -12.12
C THR A 196 6.78 12.28 -11.78
N GLY A 197 7.86 11.91 -11.10
CA GLY A 197 8.89 12.87 -10.74
C GLY A 197 10.24 12.26 -10.40
N PHE A 198 11.27 13.08 -10.60
CA PHE A 198 12.64 12.80 -10.17
C PHE A 198 12.97 13.64 -8.95
N HIS A 199 13.52 13.01 -7.93
CA HIS A 199 13.90 13.65 -6.67
C HIS A 199 15.39 13.36 -6.37
N SER A 200 16.08 14.35 -5.83
CA SER A 200 17.48 14.22 -5.40
C SER A 200 17.65 14.66 -3.95
N ARG A 201 18.86 14.59 -3.40
CA ARG A 201 19.16 15.12 -2.07
C ARG A 201 18.87 16.64 -1.92
N LYS A 202 18.84 17.38 -3.03
CA LYS A 202 18.48 18.81 -3.04
C LYS A 202 16.97 19.04 -2.97
N SER A 203 16.17 18.00 -3.19
CA SER A 203 14.71 18.03 -3.10
C SER A 203 14.20 17.06 -2.05
N ARG A 204 12.92 17.18 -1.68
CA ARG A 204 12.30 16.29 -0.70
C ARG A 204 12.10 14.91 -1.31
N ARG A 205 12.88 13.92 -0.89
CA ARG A 205 12.71 12.52 -1.24
C ARG A 205 11.67 11.88 -0.31
N LYS A 206 10.68 11.23 -0.88
CA LYS A 206 9.60 10.59 -0.13
C LYS A 206 9.28 9.22 -0.72
N VAL A 207 9.22 8.20 0.13
CA VAL A 207 8.87 6.82 -0.24
C VAL A 207 7.68 6.41 0.63
N THR A 208 6.55 6.06 0.02
CA THR A 208 5.30 5.66 0.70
C THR A 208 4.92 6.55 1.89
N GLY A 209 5.15 7.85 1.78
CA GLY A 209 4.83 8.77 2.87
C GLY A 209 5.99 9.11 3.79
N VAL A 210 7.02 8.28 3.88
CA VAL A 210 8.22 8.48 4.70
C VAL A 210 9.23 9.35 3.96
N VAL A 211 9.79 10.35 4.62
CA VAL A 211 10.81 11.27 4.09
C VAL A 211 12.19 10.67 4.33
N LEU A 212 13.02 10.62 3.29
CA LEU A 212 14.44 10.30 3.40
C LEU A 212 15.22 11.60 3.59
N THR A 213 15.81 11.79 4.76
CA THR A 213 16.57 12.99 5.08
C THR A 213 17.91 13.05 4.32
N SER A 214 18.56 14.20 4.29
CA SER A 214 19.91 14.34 3.73
C SER A 214 20.96 13.53 4.47
N ASN A 215 20.74 13.28 5.77
CA ASN A 215 21.65 12.51 6.63
C ASN A 215 21.40 10.98 6.48
N GLY A 216 20.49 10.58 5.61
CA GLY A 216 20.16 9.17 5.43
C GLY A 216 19.25 8.59 6.53
N GLU A 217 18.53 9.41 7.29
CA GLU A 217 17.57 8.95 8.29
C GLU A 217 16.14 8.97 7.73
N LEU A 218 15.27 8.16 8.32
CA LEU A 218 13.84 8.18 8.03
C LEU A 218 13.14 9.25 8.88
N SER A 219 12.15 9.92 8.29
CA SER A 219 11.37 10.94 8.97
C SER A 219 9.92 10.98 8.50
N ILE A 220 8.99 11.28 9.40
CA ILE A 220 7.60 11.59 9.01
C ILE A 220 7.50 13.00 8.38
N GLY A 221 8.55 13.80 8.53
CA GLY A 221 8.64 15.16 8.02
C GLY A 221 8.04 16.21 8.94
N PHE A 222 8.42 17.46 8.69
CA PHE A 222 8.05 18.60 9.55
C PHE A 222 6.55 18.80 9.69
N SER A 223 5.79 18.76 8.59
CA SER A 223 4.35 19.00 8.59
C SER A 223 3.58 17.98 9.42
N GLU A 224 3.93 16.70 9.31
CA GLU A 224 3.27 15.65 10.12
C GLU A 224 3.65 15.75 11.59
N ARG A 225 4.91 16.08 11.91
CA ARG A 225 5.30 16.38 13.32
C ARG A 225 4.51 17.53 13.92
N GLN A 226 4.34 18.64 13.17
CA GLN A 226 3.52 19.77 13.64
C GLN A 226 2.06 19.40 13.81
N LYS A 227 1.51 18.59 12.91
CA LYS A 227 0.14 18.08 13.02
C LYS A 227 -0.04 17.26 14.30
N ILE A 228 0.87 16.34 14.61
CA ILE A 228 0.83 15.52 15.83
C ILE A 228 0.91 16.42 17.07
N LYS A 229 1.82 17.40 17.10
CA LYS A 229 1.93 18.38 18.19
C LYS A 229 0.62 19.13 18.41
N LYS A 230 0.02 19.62 17.32
CA LYS A 230 -1.27 20.34 17.40
C LYS A 230 -2.37 19.44 17.94
N MET A 231 -2.47 18.20 17.46
CA MET A 231 -3.48 17.25 17.93
C MET A 231 -3.33 16.94 19.41
N LEU A 232 -2.10 16.66 19.88
CA LEU A 232 -1.80 16.44 21.30
C LEU A 232 -2.16 17.65 22.14
N TYR A 233 -1.69 18.84 21.76
CA TYR A 233 -1.97 20.07 22.51
C TYR A 233 -3.47 20.38 22.58
N THR A 234 -4.18 20.32 21.43
CA THR A 234 -5.62 20.58 21.39
C THR A 234 -6.42 19.60 22.24
N TYR A 235 -6.00 18.32 22.25
CA TYR A 235 -6.64 17.31 23.07
C TYR A 235 -6.38 17.52 24.57
N LEU A 236 -5.13 17.74 24.96
CA LEU A 236 -4.73 17.83 26.38
C LEU A 236 -5.17 19.14 27.05
N VAL A 237 -5.24 20.24 26.30
CA VAL A 237 -5.57 21.56 26.86
C VAL A 237 -7.04 21.93 26.67
N HIS A 238 -7.64 21.49 25.55
CA HIS A 238 -9.01 21.88 25.18
C HIS A 238 -9.98 20.70 25.17
N GLU A 239 -9.54 19.50 25.54
CA GLU A 239 -10.31 18.26 25.54
C GLU A 239 -11.03 18.00 24.19
N ASN A 240 -10.44 18.49 23.09
CA ASN A 240 -11.01 18.41 21.75
C ASN A 240 -10.12 17.55 20.84
N GLY A 241 -10.71 16.50 20.26
CA GLY A 241 -10.03 15.60 19.34
C GLY A 241 -10.42 14.14 19.54
N GLU A 242 -9.89 13.28 18.68
CA GLU A 242 -10.16 11.85 18.67
C GLU A 242 -8.95 11.07 19.25
N PRO A 243 -9.02 10.53 20.48
CA PRO A 243 -7.91 9.81 21.13
C PRO A 243 -7.35 8.68 20.27
N ARG A 244 -8.22 7.89 19.62
CA ARG A 244 -7.80 6.78 18.73
C ARG A 244 -6.95 7.26 17.55
N LYS A 245 -7.31 8.41 16.99
CA LYS A 245 -6.58 9.01 15.87
C LYS A 245 -5.20 9.51 16.31
N ILE A 246 -5.12 10.11 17.48
CA ILE A 246 -3.85 10.57 18.09
C ILE A 246 -2.94 9.37 18.35
N LEU A 247 -3.46 8.31 18.97
CA LEU A 247 -2.71 7.06 19.18
C LEU A 247 -2.18 6.46 17.88
N GLY A 248 -2.97 6.47 16.81
CA GLY A 248 -2.53 6.02 15.48
C GLY A 248 -1.38 6.85 14.91
N TYR A 249 -1.42 8.17 15.06
CA TYR A 249 -0.31 9.05 14.65
C TYR A 249 0.93 8.89 15.54
N LEU A 250 0.76 8.65 16.84
CA LEU A 250 1.89 8.38 17.75
C LEU A 250 2.53 7.03 17.44
N ALA A 251 1.74 6.00 17.12
CA ALA A 251 2.27 4.70 16.68
C ALA A 251 3.09 4.84 15.38
N TYR A 252 2.58 5.62 14.41
CA TYR A 252 3.32 5.94 13.18
C TYR A 252 4.61 6.71 13.47
N LEU A 253 4.58 7.71 14.37
CA LEU A 253 5.78 8.44 14.78
C LEU A 253 6.79 7.52 15.46
N LYS A 254 6.34 6.63 16.35
CA LYS A 254 7.18 5.65 17.06
C LYS A 254 7.88 4.70 16.08
N ASP A 255 7.16 4.23 15.08
CA ASP A 255 7.71 3.32 14.06
C ASP A 255 8.81 4.01 13.24
N ILE A 256 8.61 5.25 12.79
CA ILE A 256 9.54 5.94 11.88
C ILE A 256 10.64 6.72 12.61
N GLU A 257 10.28 7.43 13.68
CA GLU A 257 11.17 8.32 14.45
C GLU A 257 11.10 8.05 15.96
N PRO A 258 11.58 6.91 16.47
CA PRO A 258 11.44 6.53 17.88
C PRO A 258 11.98 7.59 18.85
N GLN A 259 13.12 8.19 18.56
CA GLN A 259 13.69 9.25 19.41
C GLN A 259 12.82 10.51 19.46
N THR A 260 12.14 10.86 18.37
CA THR A 260 11.19 11.99 18.36
C THR A 260 9.91 11.63 19.09
N TYR A 261 9.47 10.38 18.99
CA TYR A 261 8.36 9.86 19.77
C TYR A 261 8.63 9.98 21.28
N ASP A 262 9.76 9.49 21.77
CA ASP A 262 10.12 9.55 23.19
C ASP A 262 10.12 10.99 23.70
N ARG A 263 10.70 11.93 22.93
CA ARG A 263 10.66 13.37 23.26
C ARG A 263 9.23 13.93 23.31
N PHE A 264 8.32 13.45 22.44
CA PHE A 264 6.93 13.89 22.48
C PHE A 264 6.22 13.33 23.71
N ILE A 265 6.38 12.03 24.00
CA ILE A 265 5.78 11.41 25.18
C ILE A 265 6.24 12.12 26.45
N THR A 266 7.53 12.28 26.65
CA THR A 266 8.09 13.01 27.83
C THR A 266 7.50 14.42 27.95
N LYS A 267 7.47 15.18 26.84
CA LYS A 267 6.95 16.54 26.85
C LYS A 267 5.46 16.60 27.19
N TYR A 268 4.64 15.76 26.55
CA TYR A 268 3.19 15.86 26.66
C TYR A 268 2.62 15.13 27.88
N SER A 269 3.33 14.18 28.47
CA SER A 269 2.97 13.60 29.76
C SER A 269 3.06 14.62 30.91
N SER A 270 3.85 15.72 30.76
CA SER A 270 3.83 16.81 31.74
C SER A 270 2.50 17.61 31.78
N TYR A 271 1.61 17.44 30.83
CA TYR A 271 0.25 18.01 30.81
C TYR A 271 -0.79 17.09 31.45
N CYS A 272 -0.39 15.86 31.78
CA CYS A 272 -1.26 14.85 32.39
C CYS A 272 -0.71 14.46 33.77
N ASN A 273 -1.55 13.92 34.65
CA ASN A 273 -1.10 13.31 35.91
C ASN A 273 -0.52 11.90 35.71
N THR A 274 -0.58 11.37 34.49
CA THR A 274 -0.11 10.04 34.07
C THR A 274 0.63 10.14 32.73
N ASP A 275 1.15 9.03 32.24
CA ASP A 275 1.66 8.96 30.87
C ASP A 275 0.57 9.32 29.84
N VAL A 276 0.93 10.11 28.84
CA VAL A 276 -0.04 10.60 27.82
C VAL A 276 -0.66 9.44 27.02
N ILE A 277 0.05 8.33 26.86
CA ILE A 277 -0.48 7.15 26.17
C ILE A 277 -1.56 6.50 27.02
N ASP A 278 -1.32 6.34 28.34
CA ASP A 278 -2.28 5.75 29.27
C ASP A 278 -3.55 6.61 29.34
N ALA A 279 -3.41 7.92 29.44
CA ALA A 279 -4.56 8.85 29.43
C ALA A 279 -5.40 8.72 28.15
N LEU A 280 -4.73 8.64 26.96
CA LEU A 280 -5.42 8.46 25.68
C LEU A 280 -6.12 7.08 25.58
N GLN A 281 -5.48 6.01 26.10
CA GLN A 281 -6.04 4.66 26.08
C GLN A 281 -7.24 4.51 27.02
N GLU A 282 -7.20 5.09 28.21
CA GLU A 282 -8.32 5.11 29.14
C GLU A 282 -9.54 5.78 28.53
N LYS A 283 -9.34 6.94 27.89
CA LYS A 283 -10.44 7.64 27.21
C LYS A 283 -11.03 6.81 26.07
N CYS A 284 -10.19 6.12 25.31
CA CYS A 284 -10.66 5.19 24.26
C CYS A 284 -11.49 4.00 24.80
N LYS A 285 -11.27 3.59 26.08
CA LYS A 285 -12.07 2.55 26.74
C LYS A 285 -13.42 3.12 27.18
N GLN A 286 -13.43 4.31 27.78
CA GLN A 286 -14.66 5.02 28.18
C GLN A 286 -15.60 5.25 26.98
N ASP A 287 -15.07 5.80 25.87
CA ASP A 287 -15.85 6.03 24.64
C ASP A 287 -16.45 4.75 24.01
N LYS A 288 -15.97 3.56 24.40
CA LYS A 288 -16.56 2.27 23.98
C LYS A 288 -17.69 1.78 24.87
N GLN A 289 -17.72 2.22 26.13
CA GLN A 289 -18.76 1.84 27.09
C GLN A 289 -20.00 2.73 26.93
N ASP A 290 -19.81 3.97 26.44
CA ASP A 290 -20.87 4.95 26.25
C ASP A 290 -21.58 4.85 24.87
N ASN A 291 -21.13 3.93 23.96
CA ASN A 291 -21.72 3.63 22.64
C ASN A 291 -22.17 2.16 22.56
#